data_e8eb9480c0fa257029522c66170d403d
#
_entry.id   e8eb9480c0fa257029522c66170d403d
#
_cell.length_a   1.000
_cell.length_b   1.000
_cell.length_c   1.000
_cell.angle_alpha   90.00
_cell.angle_beta   90.00
_cell.angle_gamma   90.00
#
_symmetry.space_group_name_H-M   'P 1'
#
loop_
_entity.id
_entity.type
_entity.pdbx_description
1 polymer ?
#
loop_
_entity_poly.entity_id
_entity_poly.type
_entity_poly.pdbx_seq_one_letter_code
_entity_poly.pdbx_strand_id
1 'polypeptide(L)'
;KLYSNHIVSKLIKSSKIDLSFFGFGVSIDGATQITDSETAIVTILKKIQKEGKRVLFCIDEMSNNEYMKIFAGSFQIFVRQELPVFLLGTGLYENIDELQNEKNLTFLYRAPKIQLQPLNISAIAAKYQNIFKFADSEALEMAKLTKGYPFAFQVLGYLTWNANGDYNSILSEYEQYLSEFVYDKLWSELSLKDRLVAKAI
;
A
#
# COMPACT_ATOMS: atom_id res chain seq x y z
N LYS A 1 9.40 8.24 8.46
CA LYS A 1 10.26 9.42 8.20
C LYS A 1 9.63 10.17 7.04
N LEU A 2 8.98 11.32 7.32
CA LEU A 2 8.46 12.23 6.31
C LEU A 2 9.62 12.71 5.43
N TYR A 3 9.60 12.28 4.19
CA TYR A 3 10.54 12.77 3.18
C TYR A 3 10.17 14.21 2.84
N SER A 4 11.18 15.04 2.92
CA SER A 4 11.25 16.44 2.49
C SER A 4 10.46 17.45 3.31
N ASN A 5 11.00 17.77 4.43
CA ASN A 5 10.69 18.95 5.21
C ASN A 5 10.80 20.30 4.43
N HIS A 6 11.42 20.31 3.25
CA HIS A 6 11.70 21.56 2.54
C HIS A 6 10.51 22.08 1.71
N ILE A 7 9.82 21.21 0.96
CA ILE A 7 8.69 21.65 0.11
C ILE A 7 7.46 21.92 0.98
N VAL A 8 7.13 20.98 1.87
CA VAL A 8 5.98 21.12 2.78
C VAL A 8 6.17 22.30 3.73
N SER A 9 7.35 22.47 4.34
CA SER A 9 7.64 23.60 5.21
C SER A 9 7.64 24.93 4.46
N LYS A 10 8.11 24.96 3.20
CA LYS A 10 8.05 26.14 2.37
C LYS A 10 6.61 26.50 1.99
N LEU A 11 5.77 25.51 1.69
CA LEU A 11 4.34 25.70 1.42
C LEU A 11 3.59 26.19 2.66
N ILE A 12 3.85 25.59 3.83
CA ILE A 12 3.24 26.01 5.11
C ILE A 12 3.67 27.46 5.44
N LYS A 13 4.97 27.76 5.40
CA LYS A 13 5.48 29.12 5.64
C LYS A 13 4.88 30.13 4.66
N SER A 14 4.79 29.79 3.39
CA SER A 14 4.22 30.66 2.38
C SER A 14 2.70 30.83 2.49
N SER A 15 1.99 29.95 3.17
CA SER A 15 0.53 30.05 3.39
C SER A 15 0.15 30.96 4.56
N LYS A 16 1.13 31.41 5.36
CA LYS A 16 0.91 32.19 6.59
C LYS A 16 -0.07 31.49 7.56
N ILE A 17 0.05 30.17 7.69
CA ILE A 17 -0.76 29.35 8.59
C ILE A 17 0.14 28.87 9.71
N ASP A 18 -0.28 29.09 10.95
CA ASP A 18 0.34 28.48 12.11
C ASP A 18 -0.25 27.10 12.34
N LEU A 19 0.58 26.07 12.17
CA LEU A 19 0.23 24.65 12.39
C LEU A 19 0.92 24.10 13.65
N SER A 20 1.45 24.93 14.51
CA SER A 20 2.13 24.50 15.75
C SER A 20 1.22 23.64 16.63
N PHE A 21 -0.08 23.93 16.65
CA PHE A 21 -1.09 23.17 17.37
C PHE A 21 -1.15 21.69 16.95
N PHE A 22 -0.83 21.38 15.69
CA PHE A 22 -0.86 20.01 15.15
C PHE A 22 0.50 19.30 15.24
N GLY A 23 1.47 19.84 16.00
CA GLY A 23 2.78 19.23 16.18
C GLY A 23 3.72 19.35 14.99
N PHE A 24 3.40 20.16 13.99
CA PHE A 24 4.27 20.38 12.83
C PHE A 24 5.46 21.31 13.10
N GLY A 25 5.56 21.89 14.32
CA GLY A 25 6.70 22.70 14.75
C GLY A 25 6.93 23.99 13.94
N VAL A 26 5.93 24.46 13.22
CA VAL A 26 5.99 25.68 12.41
C VAL A 26 5.09 26.73 13.04
N SER A 27 5.66 27.62 13.83
CA SER A 27 5.03 28.86 14.28
C SER A 27 5.46 30.00 13.36
N ILE A 28 4.51 30.83 12.94
CA ILE A 28 4.75 31.97 12.06
C ILE A 28 4.13 33.19 12.73
N ASP A 29 4.97 34.16 13.09
CA ASP A 29 4.51 35.41 13.69
C ASP A 29 3.54 36.15 12.75
N GLY A 30 2.38 36.54 13.29
CA GLY A 30 1.31 37.22 12.56
C GLY A 30 0.47 36.31 11.64
N ALA A 31 0.59 34.99 11.75
CA ALA A 31 -0.26 34.06 11.03
C ALA A 31 -1.60 33.83 11.77
N THR A 32 -2.65 33.53 11.01
CA THR A 32 -3.94 33.12 11.58
C THR A 32 -3.80 31.72 12.19
N GLN A 33 -4.06 31.61 13.49
CA GLN A 33 -4.08 30.34 14.19
C GLN A 33 -5.31 29.55 13.74
N ILE A 34 -5.07 28.38 13.14
CA ILE A 34 -6.13 27.46 12.74
C ILE A 34 -6.12 26.29 13.72
N THR A 35 -7.20 26.15 14.45
CA THR A 35 -7.40 25.08 15.44
C THR A 35 -8.08 23.84 14.86
N ASP A 36 -8.65 23.95 13.66
CA ASP A 36 -9.31 22.86 12.94
C ASP A 36 -8.42 22.35 11.80
N SER A 37 -8.11 21.05 11.85
CA SER A 37 -7.22 20.39 10.89
C SER A 37 -7.77 20.39 9.45
N GLU A 38 -9.08 20.30 9.28
CA GLU A 38 -9.70 20.30 7.96
C GLU A 38 -9.53 21.66 7.30
N THR A 39 -9.83 22.74 8.01
CA THR A 39 -9.64 24.12 7.53
C THR A 39 -8.19 24.40 7.17
N ALA A 40 -7.24 23.90 7.97
CA ALA A 40 -5.82 24.02 7.69
C ALA A 40 -5.44 23.35 6.37
N ILE A 41 -5.86 22.11 6.19
CA ILE A 41 -5.59 21.33 4.96
C ILE A 41 -6.23 21.99 3.75
N VAL A 42 -7.50 22.39 3.83
CA VAL A 42 -8.22 23.10 2.74
C VAL A 42 -7.48 24.37 2.33
N THR A 43 -6.97 25.14 3.28
CA THR A 43 -6.23 26.38 2.99
C THR A 43 -4.92 26.08 2.25
N ILE A 44 -4.19 25.04 2.67
CA ILE A 44 -2.98 24.59 1.99
C ILE A 44 -3.30 24.11 0.56
N LEU A 45 -4.35 23.30 0.40
CA LEU A 45 -4.76 22.77 -0.90
C LEU A 45 -5.18 23.88 -1.87
N LYS A 46 -5.91 24.90 -1.40
CA LYS A 46 -6.26 26.07 -2.22
C LYS A 46 -5.02 26.83 -2.69
N LYS A 47 -3.99 26.88 -1.86
CA LYS A 47 -2.74 27.51 -2.27
C LYS A 47 -1.99 26.68 -3.34
N ILE A 48 -1.91 25.37 -3.12
CA ILE A 48 -1.34 24.43 -4.09
C ILE A 48 -2.06 24.54 -5.44
N GLN A 49 -3.39 24.67 -5.41
CA GLN A 49 -4.21 24.90 -6.61
C GLN A 49 -3.84 26.18 -7.34
N LYS A 50 -3.64 27.28 -6.62
CA LYS A 50 -3.20 28.57 -7.21
C LYS A 50 -1.82 28.48 -7.86
N GLU A 51 -0.97 27.56 -7.41
CA GLU A 51 0.34 27.28 -8.02
C GLU A 51 0.25 26.29 -9.19
N GLY A 52 -0.95 25.87 -9.61
CA GLY A 52 -1.17 24.87 -10.67
C GLY A 52 -0.70 23.46 -10.33
N LYS A 53 -0.46 23.18 -9.04
CA LYS A 53 0.02 21.89 -8.58
C LYS A 53 -1.12 20.99 -8.10
N ARG A 54 -0.83 19.71 -7.97
CA ARG A 54 -1.75 18.67 -7.51
C ARG A 54 -1.17 17.90 -6.33
N VAL A 55 -2.04 17.30 -5.51
CA VAL A 55 -1.65 16.48 -4.36
C VAL A 55 -2.16 15.06 -4.57
N LEU A 56 -1.27 14.08 -4.45
CA LEU A 56 -1.61 12.68 -4.41
C LEU A 56 -1.42 12.19 -2.96
N PHE A 57 -2.51 11.72 -2.35
CA PHE A 57 -2.46 10.98 -1.09
C PHE A 57 -2.25 9.50 -1.42
N CYS A 58 -1.18 8.93 -0.89
CA CYS A 58 -0.91 7.50 -0.98
C CYS A 58 -1.11 6.89 0.40
N ILE A 59 -2.02 5.92 0.53
CA ILE A 59 -2.31 5.24 1.78
C ILE A 59 -2.15 3.74 1.53
N ASP A 60 -1.22 3.14 2.25
CA ASP A 60 -0.99 1.71 2.24
C ASP A 60 -1.80 1.03 3.36
N GLU A 61 -2.24 -0.20 3.12
CA GLU A 61 -3.02 -1.00 4.07
C GLU A 61 -4.29 -0.30 4.59
N MET A 62 -5.07 0.27 3.68
CA MET A 62 -6.37 0.86 4.04
C MET A 62 -7.26 -0.19 4.72
N SER A 63 -7.79 0.16 5.89
CA SER A 63 -8.69 -0.70 6.67
C SER A 63 -9.85 0.11 7.25
N ASN A 64 -10.94 -0.57 7.61
CA ASN A 64 -12.13 0.06 8.18
C ASN A 64 -11.89 0.44 9.65
N ASN A 65 -11.25 1.59 9.87
CA ASN A 65 -11.00 2.16 11.19
C ASN A 65 -11.43 3.64 11.25
N GLU A 66 -11.55 4.17 12.45
CA GLU A 66 -12.03 5.53 12.68
C GLU A 66 -11.17 6.60 11.98
N TYR A 67 -9.85 6.44 11.94
CA TYR A 67 -8.97 7.40 11.28
C TYR A 67 -9.19 7.42 9.77
N MET A 68 -9.40 6.24 9.17
CA MET A 68 -9.71 6.15 7.74
C MET A 68 -11.08 6.74 7.42
N LYS A 69 -12.08 6.55 8.29
CA LYS A 69 -13.41 7.17 8.14
C LYS A 69 -13.31 8.69 8.18
N ILE A 70 -12.56 9.24 9.14
CA ILE A 70 -12.32 10.68 9.25
C ILE A 70 -11.61 11.21 8.00
N PHE A 71 -10.52 10.55 7.59
CA PHE A 71 -9.78 10.94 6.38
C PHE A 71 -10.68 10.92 5.14
N ALA A 72 -11.42 9.84 4.93
CA ALA A 72 -12.28 9.69 3.76
C ALA A 72 -13.42 10.73 3.75
N GLY A 73 -13.98 11.07 4.92
CA GLY A 73 -14.94 12.16 5.06
C GLY A 73 -14.35 13.51 4.64
N SER A 74 -13.18 13.85 5.14
CA SER A 74 -12.46 15.07 4.76
C SER A 74 -12.07 15.06 3.27
N PHE A 75 -11.60 13.93 2.74
CA PHE A 75 -11.27 13.80 1.33
C PHE A 75 -12.48 14.04 0.43
N GLN A 76 -13.67 13.56 0.81
CA GLN A 76 -14.91 13.84 0.10
C GLN A 76 -15.22 15.35 0.07
N ILE A 77 -14.94 16.08 1.14
CA ILE A 77 -15.10 17.54 1.19
C ILE A 77 -14.11 18.20 0.23
N PHE A 78 -12.85 17.76 0.18
CA PHE A 78 -11.87 18.28 -0.76
C PHE A 78 -12.30 18.10 -2.21
N VAL A 79 -12.83 16.92 -2.56
CA VAL A 79 -13.34 16.63 -3.90
C VAL A 79 -14.55 17.52 -4.24
N ARG A 80 -15.50 17.72 -3.30
CA ARG A 80 -16.66 18.62 -3.51
C ARG A 80 -16.24 20.08 -3.71
N GLN A 81 -15.14 20.49 -3.10
CA GLN A 81 -14.59 21.84 -3.27
C GLN A 81 -13.70 21.97 -4.51
N GLU A 82 -13.66 20.92 -5.35
CA GLU A 82 -12.82 20.87 -6.58
C GLU A 82 -11.34 21.15 -6.30
N LEU A 83 -10.86 20.75 -5.14
CA LEU A 83 -9.46 20.88 -4.79
C LEU A 83 -8.60 19.86 -5.56
N PRO A 84 -7.34 20.18 -5.88
CA PRO A 84 -6.50 19.38 -6.76
C PRO A 84 -5.93 18.15 -6.06
N VAL A 85 -6.81 17.27 -5.56
CA VAL A 85 -6.45 16.10 -4.77
C VAL A 85 -6.75 14.79 -5.49
N PHE A 86 -5.89 13.82 -5.30
CA PHE A 86 -6.03 12.44 -5.78
C PHE A 86 -5.74 11.50 -4.62
N LEU A 87 -6.37 10.33 -4.63
CA LEU A 87 -6.15 9.27 -3.66
C LEU A 87 -5.71 7.99 -4.38
N LEU A 88 -4.62 7.41 -3.92
CA LEU A 88 -4.19 6.07 -4.25
C LEU A 88 -4.14 5.27 -2.95
N GLY A 89 -5.01 4.29 -2.82
CA GLY A 89 -5.05 3.41 -1.65
C GLY A 89 -4.74 1.98 -2.04
N THR A 90 -4.04 1.26 -1.18
CA THR A 90 -3.87 -0.18 -1.25
C THR A 90 -4.50 -0.82 -0.03
N GLY A 91 -4.87 -2.10 -0.11
CA GLY A 91 -5.43 -2.84 1.00
C GLY A 91 -5.89 -4.24 0.58
N LEU A 92 -6.15 -5.07 1.55
CA LEU A 92 -6.79 -6.36 1.32
C LEU A 92 -8.22 -6.15 0.78
N TYR A 93 -8.68 -7.09 -0.04
CA TYR A 93 -9.99 -7.00 -0.68
C TYR A 93 -11.11 -6.78 0.34
N GLU A 94 -11.11 -7.56 1.42
CA GLU A 94 -12.12 -7.51 2.48
C GLU A 94 -12.14 -6.12 3.15
N ASN A 95 -10.98 -5.57 3.48
CA ASN A 95 -10.86 -4.26 4.11
C ASN A 95 -11.38 -3.13 3.21
N ILE A 96 -11.07 -3.21 1.91
CA ILE A 96 -11.54 -2.25 0.92
C ILE A 96 -13.05 -2.38 0.71
N ASP A 97 -13.58 -3.62 0.69
CA ASP A 97 -15.00 -3.87 0.54
C ASP A 97 -15.79 -3.35 1.75
N GLU A 98 -15.32 -3.62 2.97
CA GLU A 98 -15.92 -3.05 4.18
C GLU A 98 -15.96 -1.52 4.16
N LEU A 99 -14.85 -0.88 3.79
CA LEU A 99 -14.78 0.59 3.68
C LEU A 99 -15.78 1.15 2.66
N GLN A 100 -15.95 0.49 1.53
CA GLN A 100 -16.87 0.93 0.49
C GLN A 100 -18.33 0.79 0.88
N ASN A 101 -18.65 -0.19 1.74
CA ASN A 101 -20.00 -0.45 2.23
C ASN A 101 -20.39 0.47 3.39
N GLU A 102 -19.48 1.25 3.94
CA GLU A 102 -19.79 2.28 4.95
C GLU A 102 -20.67 3.38 4.35
N LYS A 103 -21.76 3.71 5.07
CA LYS A 103 -22.81 4.64 4.58
C LYS A 103 -22.27 5.99 4.10
N ASN A 104 -21.22 6.49 4.74
CA ASN A 104 -20.66 7.81 4.44
C ASN A 104 -19.48 7.75 3.43
N LEU A 105 -19.04 6.57 3.02
CA LEU A 105 -17.88 6.36 2.18
C LEU A 105 -18.20 5.77 0.80
N THR A 106 -19.47 5.78 0.42
CA THR A 106 -19.97 5.21 -0.85
C THR A 106 -19.31 5.81 -2.10
N PHE A 107 -18.65 6.97 -1.99
CA PHE A 107 -17.88 7.53 -3.09
C PHE A 107 -16.67 6.66 -3.47
N LEU A 108 -16.10 5.91 -2.52
CA LEU A 108 -15.03 4.95 -2.75
C LEU A 108 -15.47 3.79 -3.64
N TYR A 109 -16.75 3.45 -3.61
CA TYR A 109 -17.30 2.40 -4.48
C TYR A 109 -17.16 2.75 -5.97
N ARG A 110 -17.20 4.05 -6.30
CA ARG A 110 -17.04 4.54 -7.68
C ARG A 110 -15.59 4.74 -8.11
N ALA A 111 -14.65 4.58 -7.19
CA ALA A 111 -13.23 4.70 -7.52
C ALA A 111 -12.80 3.56 -8.44
N PRO A 112 -11.94 3.82 -9.44
CA PRO A 112 -11.34 2.77 -10.24
C PRO A 112 -10.59 1.78 -9.33
N LYS A 113 -10.76 0.48 -9.61
CA LYS A 113 -10.12 -0.59 -8.85
C LYS A 113 -9.08 -1.28 -9.72
N ILE A 114 -7.90 -1.47 -9.15
CA ILE A 114 -6.83 -2.26 -9.77
C ILE A 114 -6.64 -3.50 -8.90
N GLN A 115 -7.09 -4.63 -9.39
CA GLN A 115 -6.87 -5.92 -8.72
C GLN A 115 -5.52 -6.48 -9.15
N LEU A 116 -4.60 -6.63 -8.18
CA LEU A 116 -3.31 -7.24 -8.43
C LEU A 116 -3.49 -8.74 -8.63
N GLN A 117 -2.93 -9.24 -9.73
CA GLN A 117 -2.91 -10.66 -10.06
C GLN A 117 -1.58 -11.27 -9.60
N PRO A 118 -1.50 -12.61 -9.48
CA PRO A 118 -0.23 -13.28 -9.27
C PRO A 118 0.80 -12.85 -10.32
N LEU A 119 2.06 -12.84 -9.94
CA LEU A 119 3.16 -12.51 -10.85
C LEU A 119 3.19 -13.51 -12.02
N ASN A 120 3.51 -13.02 -13.20
CA ASN A 120 3.64 -13.86 -14.38
C ASN A 120 4.82 -14.82 -14.26
N ILE A 121 4.56 -16.13 -14.36
CA ILE A 121 5.56 -17.19 -14.19
C ILE A 121 6.70 -17.05 -15.21
N SER A 122 6.42 -16.69 -16.46
CA SER A 122 7.47 -16.49 -17.47
C SER A 122 8.36 -15.29 -17.14
N ALA A 123 7.80 -14.23 -16.56
CA ALA A 123 8.58 -13.08 -16.11
C ALA A 123 9.47 -13.43 -14.91
N ILE A 124 8.98 -14.25 -13.98
CA ILE A 124 9.77 -14.80 -12.87
C ILE A 124 10.90 -15.66 -13.40
N ALA A 125 10.61 -16.59 -14.33
CA ALA A 125 11.60 -17.45 -14.95
C ALA A 125 12.71 -16.64 -15.63
N ALA A 126 12.37 -15.64 -16.44
CA ALA A 126 13.34 -14.76 -17.09
C ALA A 126 14.22 -14.03 -16.05
N LYS A 127 13.64 -13.65 -14.89
CA LYS A 127 14.41 -13.01 -13.81
C LYS A 127 15.39 -13.98 -13.17
N TYR A 128 14.97 -15.20 -12.84
CA TYR A 128 15.85 -16.24 -12.28
C TYR A 128 16.94 -16.64 -13.27
N GLN A 129 16.60 -16.85 -14.54
CA GLN A 129 17.57 -17.10 -15.60
C GLN A 129 18.65 -16.02 -15.66
N ASN A 130 18.24 -14.75 -15.61
CA ASN A 130 19.20 -13.65 -15.66
C ASN A 130 20.12 -13.61 -14.42
N ILE A 131 19.61 -13.92 -13.24
CA ILE A 131 20.36 -13.87 -11.99
C ILE A 131 21.27 -15.09 -11.85
N PHE A 132 20.73 -16.29 -12.02
CA PHE A 132 21.43 -17.55 -11.73
C PHE A 132 22.10 -18.19 -12.96
N LYS A 133 21.81 -17.65 -14.16
CA LYS A 133 22.30 -18.20 -15.44
C LYS A 133 21.79 -19.62 -15.73
N PHE A 134 20.61 -19.93 -15.23
CA PHE A 134 19.96 -21.22 -15.47
C PHE A 134 19.57 -21.41 -16.94
N ALA A 135 19.43 -22.67 -17.34
CA ALA A 135 18.73 -23.01 -18.60
C ALA A 135 17.24 -22.59 -18.52
N ASP A 136 16.62 -22.37 -19.68
CA ASP A 136 15.21 -21.92 -19.76
C ASP A 136 14.25 -22.87 -19.01
N SER A 137 14.45 -24.17 -19.15
CA SER A 137 13.64 -25.20 -18.48
C SER A 137 13.78 -25.15 -16.97
N GLU A 138 15.01 -25.05 -16.47
CA GLU A 138 15.33 -24.99 -15.05
C GLU A 138 14.78 -23.72 -14.39
N ALA A 139 14.96 -22.56 -15.02
CA ALA A 139 14.40 -21.31 -14.56
C ALA A 139 12.87 -21.34 -14.52
N LEU A 140 12.24 -22.00 -15.49
CA LEU A 140 10.78 -22.17 -15.53
C LEU A 140 10.28 -23.11 -14.43
N GLU A 141 10.98 -24.20 -14.16
CA GLU A 141 10.63 -25.12 -13.06
C GLU A 141 10.71 -24.41 -11.71
N MET A 142 11.82 -23.74 -11.44
CA MET A 142 11.96 -22.93 -10.24
C MET A 142 10.86 -21.85 -10.12
N ALA A 143 10.56 -21.16 -11.20
CA ALA A 143 9.50 -20.13 -11.21
C ALA A 143 8.12 -20.70 -10.87
N LYS A 144 7.78 -21.89 -11.35
CA LYS A 144 6.49 -22.57 -11.07
C LYS A 144 6.29 -22.86 -9.58
N LEU A 145 7.36 -23.09 -8.82
CA LEU A 145 7.28 -23.33 -7.38
C LEU A 145 6.72 -22.12 -6.62
N THR A 146 6.88 -20.92 -7.16
CA THR A 146 6.38 -19.68 -6.53
C THR A 146 4.86 -19.51 -6.66
N LYS A 147 4.21 -20.23 -7.56
CA LYS A 147 2.79 -20.02 -7.94
C LYS A 147 2.47 -18.56 -8.32
N GLY A 148 3.47 -17.75 -8.63
CA GLY A 148 3.32 -16.31 -8.88
C GLY A 148 3.17 -15.46 -7.61
N TYR A 149 3.33 -16.05 -6.42
CA TYR A 149 3.22 -15.31 -5.18
C TYR A 149 4.50 -14.47 -4.92
N PRO A 150 4.39 -13.14 -4.74
CA PRO A 150 5.57 -12.25 -4.66
C PRO A 150 6.53 -12.61 -3.53
N PHE A 151 6.03 -12.96 -2.35
CA PHE A 151 6.86 -13.37 -1.22
C PHE A 151 7.60 -14.68 -1.53
N ALA A 152 6.89 -15.67 -2.08
CA ALA A 152 7.49 -16.94 -2.50
C ALA A 152 8.60 -16.74 -3.53
N PHE A 153 8.39 -15.84 -4.50
CA PHE A 153 9.42 -15.45 -5.48
C PHE A 153 10.68 -14.89 -4.80
N GLN A 154 10.51 -14.00 -3.82
CA GLN A 154 11.64 -13.40 -3.14
C GLN A 154 12.39 -14.40 -2.25
N VAL A 155 11.66 -15.20 -1.46
CA VAL A 155 12.26 -16.20 -0.55
C VAL A 155 13.00 -17.25 -1.35
N LEU A 156 12.38 -17.82 -2.38
CA LEU A 156 13.03 -18.83 -3.22
C LEU A 156 14.30 -18.27 -3.88
N GLY A 157 14.25 -17.06 -4.39
CA GLY A 157 15.41 -16.39 -4.98
C GLY A 157 16.52 -16.14 -3.95
N TYR A 158 16.18 -15.69 -2.75
CA TYR A 158 17.13 -15.43 -1.67
C TYR A 158 17.84 -16.71 -1.21
N LEU A 159 17.08 -17.78 -0.94
CA LEU A 159 17.63 -19.06 -0.51
C LEU A 159 18.53 -19.68 -1.59
N THR A 160 18.08 -19.65 -2.85
CA THR A 160 18.87 -20.12 -4.00
C THR A 160 20.19 -19.35 -4.14
N TRP A 161 20.15 -18.03 -3.93
CA TRP A 161 21.35 -17.21 -3.95
C TRP A 161 22.36 -17.64 -2.89
N ASN A 162 21.89 -17.87 -1.65
CA ASN A 162 22.74 -18.32 -0.55
C ASN A 162 23.29 -19.75 -0.77
N ALA A 163 22.58 -20.58 -1.52
CA ALA A 163 23.00 -21.92 -1.91
C ALA A 163 23.82 -21.96 -3.22
N ASN A 164 24.40 -20.82 -3.64
CA ASN A 164 25.21 -20.71 -4.85
C ASN A 164 24.51 -21.22 -6.14
N GLY A 165 23.20 -21.07 -6.21
CA GLY A 165 22.38 -21.44 -7.35
C GLY A 165 21.69 -22.82 -7.24
N ASP A 166 21.97 -23.62 -6.22
CA ASP A 166 21.31 -24.91 -6.02
C ASP A 166 19.94 -24.76 -5.34
N TYR A 167 18.91 -24.49 -6.14
CA TYR A 167 17.55 -24.36 -5.60
C TYR A 167 16.94 -25.69 -5.14
N ASN A 168 17.46 -26.83 -5.62
CA ASN A 168 16.92 -28.14 -5.22
C ASN A 168 17.29 -28.45 -3.76
N SER A 169 18.47 -28.06 -3.32
CA SER A 169 18.92 -28.32 -1.95
C SER A 169 18.16 -27.55 -0.89
N ILE A 170 17.49 -26.45 -1.25
CA ILE A 170 16.80 -25.53 -0.31
C ILE A 170 15.28 -25.69 -0.28
N LEU A 171 14.72 -26.64 -0.99
CA LEU A 171 13.26 -26.77 -1.11
C LEU A 171 12.57 -26.98 0.25
N SER A 172 13.17 -27.77 1.12
CA SER A 172 12.62 -28.00 2.47
C SER A 172 12.63 -26.73 3.32
N GLU A 173 13.72 -25.95 3.25
CA GLU A 173 13.83 -24.66 3.93
C GLU A 173 12.84 -23.65 3.36
N TYR A 174 12.68 -23.63 2.04
CA TYR A 174 11.70 -22.79 1.36
C TYR A 174 10.24 -23.09 1.80
N GLU A 175 9.88 -24.38 1.87
CA GLU A 175 8.54 -24.79 2.36
C GLU A 175 8.33 -24.36 3.81
N GLN A 176 9.35 -24.49 4.66
CA GLN A 176 9.29 -24.03 6.05
C GLN A 176 9.06 -22.52 6.13
N TYR A 177 9.78 -21.71 5.36
CA TYR A 177 9.57 -20.26 5.28
C TYR A 177 8.14 -19.91 4.87
N LEU A 178 7.60 -20.58 3.85
CA LEU A 178 6.23 -20.34 3.43
C LEU A 178 5.22 -20.76 4.49
N SER A 179 5.47 -21.85 5.20
CA SER A 179 4.60 -22.29 6.30
C SER A 179 4.56 -21.25 7.41
N GLU A 180 5.72 -20.87 7.95
CA GLU A 180 5.82 -19.97 9.10
C GLU A 180 5.29 -18.54 8.80
N PHE A 181 5.63 -17.99 7.64
CA PHE A 181 5.35 -16.57 7.34
C PHE A 181 4.11 -16.33 6.51
N VAL A 182 3.54 -17.36 5.89
CA VAL A 182 2.39 -17.23 4.99
C VAL A 182 1.25 -18.17 5.40
N TYR A 183 1.49 -19.48 5.35
CA TYR A 183 0.39 -20.42 5.44
C TYR A 183 -0.24 -20.46 6.83
N ASP A 184 0.56 -20.44 7.88
CA ASP A 184 0.05 -20.45 9.27
C ASP A 184 -0.77 -19.19 9.55
N LYS A 185 -0.31 -18.03 9.05
CA LYS A 185 -1.07 -16.78 9.17
C LYS A 185 -2.38 -16.85 8.39
N LEU A 186 -2.34 -17.18 7.11
CA LEU A 186 -3.54 -17.30 6.27
C LEU A 186 -4.51 -18.32 6.86
N TRP A 187 -3.99 -19.47 7.33
CA TRP A 187 -4.81 -20.48 7.98
C TRP A 187 -5.50 -19.96 9.23
N SER A 188 -4.82 -19.18 10.05
CA SER A 188 -5.38 -18.59 11.27
C SER A 188 -6.50 -17.58 11.00
N GLU A 189 -6.43 -16.88 9.88
CA GLU A 189 -7.39 -15.87 9.42
C GLU A 189 -8.64 -16.48 8.77
N LEU A 190 -8.58 -17.73 8.29
CA LEU A 190 -9.71 -18.41 7.66
C LEU A 190 -10.83 -18.71 8.66
N SER A 191 -12.09 -18.50 8.24
CA SER A 191 -13.26 -18.94 8.99
C SER A 191 -13.28 -20.48 9.15
N LEU A 192 -14.02 -20.98 10.14
CA LEU A 192 -14.20 -22.44 10.32
C LEU A 192 -14.74 -23.12 9.05
N LYS A 193 -15.65 -22.45 8.33
CA LYS A 193 -16.21 -22.99 7.08
C LYS A 193 -15.14 -23.07 5.98
N ASP A 194 -14.36 -22.00 5.82
CA ASP A 194 -13.30 -21.95 4.81
C ASP A 194 -12.21 -22.99 5.09
N ARG A 195 -11.85 -23.20 6.37
CA ARG A 195 -10.91 -24.24 6.76
C ARG A 195 -11.43 -25.65 6.44
N LEU A 196 -12.75 -25.88 6.59
CA LEU A 196 -13.36 -27.16 6.22
C LEU A 196 -13.32 -27.37 4.71
N VAL A 197 -13.61 -26.34 3.93
CA VAL A 197 -13.51 -26.41 2.45
C VAL A 197 -12.07 -26.64 2.02
N ALA A 198 -11.11 -25.87 2.56
CA ALA A 198 -9.70 -26.01 2.23
C ALA A 198 -9.10 -27.38 2.58
N LYS A 199 -9.67 -28.08 3.58
CA LYS A 199 -9.27 -29.47 3.92
C LYS A 199 -9.90 -30.54 3.02
N ALA A 200 -10.96 -30.19 2.30
CA ALA A 200 -11.68 -31.13 1.43
C ALA A 200 -11.16 -31.14 -0.03
N ILE A 201 -10.29 -30.21 -0.37
CA ILE A 201 -9.62 -30.07 -1.67
C ILE A 201 -8.26 -30.76 -1.63
#